data_c8d64760cfbbc5be76966780efa7c8f9
#
_entry.id   c8d64760cfbbc5be76966780efa7c8f9
#
_cell.length_a   1.000
_cell.length_b   1.000
_cell.length_c   1.000
_cell.angle_alpha   90.00
_cell.angle_beta   90.00
_cell.angle_gamma   90.00
#
_symmetry.space_group_name_H-M   'P 1'
#
loop_
_entity.id
_entity.type
_entity.pdbx_description
1 polymer ?
#
loop_
_entity_poly.entity_id
_entity_poly.type
_entity_poly.pdbx_seq_one_letter_code
_entity_poly.pdbx_strand_id
1 'polypeptide(L)' 'MLKQQDMTDTARKVFNELSNEPATVGEIAQNTHLTRERCQLILTQLVMAGLSDYQFGCYKRLPKGGYHL' A
#
# COMPACT_ATOMS: atom_id res chain seq x y z
N MET A 1 12.78 9.18 -1.70
CA MET A 1 11.78 8.48 -0.90
C MET A 1 10.38 8.90 -1.30
N LEU A 2 9.47 7.96 -1.34
CA LEU A 2 8.10 8.25 -1.74
C LEU A 2 7.34 8.96 -0.63
N LYS A 3 6.74 10.08 -0.94
CA LYS A 3 5.87 10.80 -0.04
C LYS A 3 4.47 10.79 -0.60
N GLN A 4 3.48 10.97 0.26
CA GLN A 4 2.11 10.93 -0.19
C GLN A 4 1.83 11.96 -1.28
N GLN A 5 2.38 13.15 -1.13
CA GLN A 5 2.16 14.20 -2.11
C GLN A 5 2.93 13.97 -3.40
N ASP A 6 3.90 13.06 -3.37
CA ASP A 6 4.69 12.71 -4.56
C ASP A 6 4.14 11.49 -5.27
N MET A 7 3.07 10.92 -4.75
CA MET A 7 2.50 9.71 -5.34
C MET A 7 1.81 10.03 -6.66
N THR A 8 1.94 9.10 -7.60
CA THR A 8 1.12 9.13 -8.80
C THR A 8 -0.32 8.83 -8.41
N ASP A 9 -1.24 9.13 -9.33
CA ASP A 9 -2.64 8.82 -9.08
C ASP A 9 -2.84 7.34 -8.83
N THR A 10 -2.09 6.50 -9.54
CA THR A 10 -2.19 5.05 -9.38
C THR A 10 -1.74 4.61 -7.99
N ALA A 11 -0.62 5.16 -7.53
CA ALA A 11 -0.10 4.81 -6.21
C ALA A 11 -1.05 5.28 -5.12
N ARG A 12 -1.64 6.45 -5.30
CA ARG A 12 -2.59 6.97 -4.32
C ARG A 12 -3.83 6.09 -4.26
N LYS A 13 -4.26 5.58 -5.40
CA LYS A 13 -5.40 4.68 -5.45
C LYS A 13 -5.13 3.41 -4.64
N VAL A 14 -3.94 2.84 -4.78
CA VAL A 14 -3.56 1.67 -4.01
C VAL A 14 -3.49 2.01 -2.52
N PHE A 15 -2.88 3.14 -2.20
CA PHE A 15 -2.78 3.55 -0.81
C PHE A 15 -4.15 3.73 -0.17
N ASN A 16 -5.10 4.28 -0.91
CA ASN A 16 -6.45 4.50 -0.38
C ASN A 16 -7.20 3.19 -0.19
N GLU A 17 -6.82 2.13 -0.90
CA GLU A 17 -7.42 0.82 -0.69
C GLU A 17 -6.94 0.15 0.58
N LEU A 18 -5.79 0.55 1.07
CA LEU A 18 -5.26 -0.03 2.30
C LEU A 18 -6.04 0.45 3.50
N SER A 19 -6.25 -0.45 4.44
CA SER A 19 -6.94 -0.13 5.68
C SER A 19 -6.22 -0.81 6.83
N ASN A 20 -6.79 -0.75 8.01
CA ASN A 20 -6.23 -1.44 9.16
C ASN A 20 -6.34 -2.96 9.04
N GLU A 21 -7.21 -3.42 8.16
CA GLU A 21 -7.39 -4.84 7.94
C GLU A 21 -6.47 -5.32 6.83
N PRO A 22 -5.74 -6.42 7.07
CA PRO A 22 -4.84 -6.94 6.04
C PRO A 22 -5.59 -7.37 4.79
N ALA A 23 -4.99 -7.13 3.62
CA ALA A 23 -5.56 -7.54 2.35
C ALA A 23 -4.44 -8.07 1.47
N THR A 24 -4.77 -9.05 0.65
CA THR A 24 -3.79 -9.63 -0.27
C THR A 24 -3.58 -8.70 -1.46
N VAL A 25 -2.46 -8.89 -2.16
CA VAL A 25 -2.21 -8.12 -3.35
C VAL A 25 -3.30 -8.35 -4.40
N GLY A 26 -3.83 -9.58 -4.45
CA GLY A 26 -4.89 -9.89 -5.40
C GLY A 26 -6.16 -9.09 -5.13
N GLU A 27 -6.52 -8.96 -3.86
CA GLU A 27 -7.69 -8.18 -3.49
C GLU A 27 -7.50 -6.71 -3.81
N ILE A 28 -6.33 -6.19 -3.49
CA ILE A 28 -6.05 -4.78 -3.74
C ILE A 28 -6.03 -4.51 -5.23
N ALA A 29 -5.42 -5.40 -6.00
CA ALA A 29 -5.36 -5.24 -7.45
C ALA A 29 -6.76 -5.26 -8.05
N GLN A 30 -7.62 -6.15 -7.57
CA GLN A 30 -8.98 -6.25 -8.08
C GLN A 30 -9.75 -4.97 -7.79
N ASN A 31 -9.62 -4.45 -6.58
CA ASN A 31 -10.36 -3.26 -6.17
C ASN A 31 -9.87 -2.00 -6.86
N THR A 32 -8.61 -1.98 -7.26
CA THR A 32 -8.03 -0.82 -7.93
C THR A 32 -8.00 -0.95 -9.44
N HIS A 33 -8.41 -2.12 -9.95
CA HIS A 33 -8.41 -2.41 -11.39
C HIS A 33 -7.00 -2.35 -11.98
N LEU A 34 -6.03 -2.80 -11.18
CA LEU A 34 -4.64 -2.87 -11.61
C LEU A 34 -4.23 -4.31 -11.76
N THR A 35 -3.15 -4.55 -12.51
CA THR A 35 -2.56 -5.88 -12.55
C THR A 35 -1.90 -6.18 -11.21
N ARG A 36 -1.74 -7.46 -10.91
CA ARG A 36 -1.07 -7.85 -9.66
C ARG A 36 0.36 -7.37 -9.65
N GLU A 37 1.04 -7.43 -10.78
CA GLU A 37 2.44 -7.01 -10.86
C GLU A 37 2.58 -5.53 -10.56
N ARG A 38 1.71 -4.72 -11.14
CA ARG A 38 1.77 -3.28 -10.90
C ARG A 38 1.42 -2.95 -9.46
N CYS A 39 0.40 -3.62 -8.95
CA CYS A 39 -0.02 -3.42 -7.57
C CYS A 39 1.09 -3.82 -6.61
N GLN A 40 1.75 -4.95 -6.90
CA GLN A 40 2.84 -5.44 -6.08
C GLN A 40 3.99 -4.43 -6.03
N LEU A 41 4.32 -3.86 -7.16
CA LEU A 41 5.39 -2.87 -7.22
C LEU A 41 5.06 -1.65 -6.35
N ILE A 42 3.84 -1.17 -6.48
CA ILE A 42 3.40 -0.01 -5.70
C ILE A 42 3.39 -0.32 -4.22
N LEU A 43 2.85 -1.49 -3.86
CA LEU A 43 2.79 -1.88 -2.45
C LEU A 43 4.19 -2.00 -1.85
N THR A 44 5.13 -2.55 -2.62
CA THR A 44 6.51 -2.63 -2.16
C THR A 44 7.07 -1.24 -1.87
N GLN A 45 6.78 -0.29 -2.74
CA GLN A 45 7.24 1.08 -2.53
C GLN A 45 6.60 1.69 -1.30
N LEU A 46 5.32 1.41 -1.07
CA LEU A 46 4.64 1.93 0.11
C LEU A 46 5.22 1.36 1.39
N VAL A 47 5.58 0.08 1.37
CA VAL A 47 6.23 -0.53 2.53
C VAL A 47 7.58 0.13 2.80
N MET A 48 8.35 0.36 1.74
CA MET A 48 9.65 1.00 1.88
C MET A 48 9.54 2.43 2.37
N ALA A 49 8.44 3.07 2.05
CA ALA A 49 8.22 4.46 2.48
C ALA A 49 7.61 4.54 3.90
N GLY A 50 7.34 3.39 4.53
CA GLY A 50 6.78 3.39 5.86
C GLY A 50 5.29 3.67 5.92
N LEU A 51 4.61 3.52 4.79
CA LEU A 51 3.17 3.79 4.71
C LEU A 51 2.32 2.54 4.77
N SER A 52 2.93 1.39 4.57
CA SER A 52 2.23 0.11 4.58
C SER A 52 3.07 -0.92 5.30
N ASP A 53 2.39 -1.94 5.82
CA ASP A 53 3.05 -3.05 6.47
C ASP A 53 2.72 -4.33 5.72
N TYR A 54 3.66 -5.25 5.68
CA TYR A 54 3.49 -6.54 5.01
C TYR A 54 3.71 -7.66 6.01
N GLN A 55 2.70 -8.49 6.21
CA GLN A 55 2.80 -9.65 7.08
C GLN A 55 1.96 -10.78 6.53
N PHE A 56 2.56 -11.96 6.50
CA PHE A 56 1.83 -13.18 6.13
C PHE A 56 1.10 -13.05 4.78
N GLY A 57 1.77 -12.42 3.81
CA GLY A 57 1.21 -12.30 2.48
C GLY A 57 0.15 -11.21 2.33
N CYS A 58 -0.05 -10.41 3.34
CA CYS A 58 -1.07 -9.36 3.32
C CYS A 58 -0.46 -8.01 3.61
N TYR A 59 -1.11 -6.98 3.09
CA TYR A 59 -0.69 -5.60 3.29
C TYR A 59 -1.77 -4.85 4.04
N LYS A 60 -1.35 -3.93 4.89
CA LYS A 60 -2.28 -3.06 5.59
C LYS A 60 -1.64 -1.69 5.72
N ARG A 61 -2.47 -0.69 5.99
CA ARG A 61 -1.98 0.66 6.19
C ARG A 61 -1.40 0.79 7.58
N LEU A 62 -0.24 1.41 7.68
CA LEU A 62 0.33 1.72 8.98
C LEU A 62 -0.41 2.91 9.58
N PRO A 63 -0.63 2.88 10.89
CA PRO A 63 -1.24 4.02 11.54
C PRO A 63 -0.36 5.25 11.37
N LYS A 64 -1.00 6.40 11.26
CA LYS A 64 -0.27 7.63 11.13
C LYS A 64 0.61 7.82 12.36
N GLY A 65 1.89 7.99 12.13
CA GLY A 65 2.84 8.14 13.22
C GLY A 65 3.03 6.89 14.04
N GLY A 66 2.65 5.74 13.49
CA GLY A 66 2.64 4.51 14.24
C GLY A 66 4.00 4.03 14.66
N TYR A 67 5.04 4.45 13.98
CA TYR A 67 6.38 4.03 14.34
C TYR A 67 7.12 5.10 15.11
N HIS A 68 6.50 6.19 15.34
CA HIS A 68 7.16 7.20 16.12
C HIS A 68 6.88 6.95 17.59
N LEU A 69 7.64 7.48 18.42
CA LEU A 69 7.59 7.13 19.82
C LEU A 69 6.88 8.07 20.70
#